data_0a50f858a2234fbca920f171bee295d7
#
_entry.id   0a50f858a2234fbca920f171bee295d7
#
_cell.length_a   1.000
_cell.length_b   1.000
_cell.length_c   1.000
_cell.angle_alpha   90.00
_cell.angle_beta   90.00
_cell.angle_gamma   90.00
#
_symmetry.space_group_name_H-M   'P 1'
#
loop_
_entity.id
_entity.type
_entity.pdbx_description
1 polymer ?
#
loop_
_entity_poly.entity_id
_entity_poly.type
_entity_poly.pdbx_seq_one_letter_code
_entity_poly.pdbx_strand_id
1 'polypeptide(L)'
;HPDSGKDTHNQSSQENGTWNDHQLEQLFGEALGDIPTADETRKAWQTFIRRHRIRHQSIRRITIPGIAAAVIALVLVFQPFLQPEPQEVEVFTSLEVPEEITFREEGKRIIVSTPPATITSVQLSDGSKVLLSANSRLEYLKEFTDTIRSVKLSGEARFEVAKDASRPFIVCTEQLQTRVLGTVFDVKAYPRYSPDVILYQGRVNVSHTKRNQSKEMHPGEQISLSLIHI
;
A
#
# COMPACT_ATOMS: atom_id res chain seq x y z
N HIS A 1 67.01 -35.52 -4.88
CA HIS A 1 67.12 -34.04 -4.69
C HIS A 1 65.78 -33.40 -4.83
N PRO A 2 65.50 -32.43 -4.00
CA PRO A 2 64.15 -32.01 -3.59
C PRO A 2 63.66 -30.80 -4.37
N ASP A 3 62.39 -30.60 -4.44
CA ASP A 3 61.93 -29.23 -4.25
C ASP A 3 60.48 -29.16 -3.81
N SER A 4 60.29 -28.24 -2.94
CA SER A 4 59.18 -27.86 -2.16
C SER A 4 58.03 -27.25 -3.00
N GLY A 5 56.86 -27.84 -2.88
CA GLY A 5 55.61 -27.22 -3.31
C GLY A 5 54.89 -26.67 -2.11
N LYS A 6 54.75 -25.38 -2.05
CA LYS A 6 53.99 -24.62 -1.02
C LYS A 6 52.51 -24.82 -1.20
N ASP A 7 51.88 -25.42 -0.21
CA ASP A 7 50.44 -25.39 -0.03
C ASP A 7 49.99 -24.00 0.38
N THR A 8 49.26 -23.32 -0.50
CA THR A 8 48.52 -22.10 -0.14
C THR A 8 47.11 -22.51 0.22
N HIS A 9 46.88 -22.68 1.50
CA HIS A 9 45.56 -22.75 2.09
C HIS A 9 44.85 -21.42 1.90
N ASN A 10 43.87 -21.38 1.00
CA ASN A 10 42.96 -20.26 0.88
C ASN A 10 41.82 -20.46 1.88
N GLN A 11 41.97 -19.93 3.07
CA GLN A 11 40.89 -19.76 4.04
C GLN A 11 40.04 -18.58 3.63
N SER A 12 38.91 -18.84 2.95
CA SER A 12 37.85 -17.89 2.81
C SER A 12 37.10 -17.78 4.14
N SER A 13 37.54 -16.86 4.99
CA SER A 13 36.81 -16.46 6.18
C SER A 13 35.57 -15.68 5.74
N GLN A 14 34.40 -16.22 6.01
CA GLN A 14 33.14 -15.45 6.00
C GLN A 14 33.23 -14.42 7.13
N GLU A 15 33.54 -13.19 6.78
CA GLU A 15 33.37 -12.05 7.68
C GLU A 15 31.87 -11.74 7.77
N ASN A 16 31.28 -12.06 8.92
CA ASN A 16 30.01 -11.51 9.36
C ASN A 16 30.18 -9.98 9.45
N GLY A 17 29.44 -9.27 8.59
CA GLY A 17 29.49 -7.82 8.48
C GLY A 17 28.91 -7.11 9.70
N THR A 18 29.61 -7.15 10.82
CA THR A 18 29.38 -6.24 11.93
C THR A 18 30.32 -5.05 11.78
N TRP A 19 29.73 -3.91 11.42
CA TRP A 19 30.46 -2.65 11.38
C TRP A 19 30.96 -2.32 12.79
N ASN A 20 32.24 -1.96 12.94
CA ASN A 20 32.76 -1.49 14.20
C ASN A 20 32.42 0.00 14.40
N ASP A 21 32.32 0.44 15.64
CA ASP A 21 31.92 1.82 15.98
C ASP A 21 32.75 2.90 15.27
N HIS A 22 34.02 2.61 15.02
CA HIS A 22 34.93 3.54 14.32
C HIS A 22 34.60 3.69 12.83
N GLN A 23 34.10 2.63 12.17
CA GLN A 23 33.68 2.69 10.77
C GLN A 23 32.33 3.38 10.63
N LEU A 24 31.46 3.25 11.63
CA LEU A 24 30.20 3.98 11.70
C LEU A 24 30.42 5.48 11.92
N GLU A 25 31.33 5.86 12.82
CA GLU A 25 31.68 7.27 13.03
C GLU A 25 32.29 7.93 11.78
N GLN A 26 33.12 7.22 11.00
CA GLN A 26 33.64 7.75 9.75
C GLN A 26 32.54 7.97 8.70
N LEU A 27 31.63 7.01 8.53
CA LEU A 27 30.53 7.12 7.57
C LEU A 27 29.52 8.21 7.94
N PHE A 28 29.21 8.33 9.22
CA PHE A 28 28.27 9.35 9.71
C PHE A 28 28.93 10.75 9.82
N GLY A 29 30.22 10.81 10.09
CA GLY A 29 30.98 12.07 10.08
C GLY A 29 31.09 12.70 8.69
N GLU A 30 31.26 11.88 7.66
CA GLU A 30 31.33 12.34 6.27
C GLU A 30 29.96 12.68 5.67
N ALA A 31 28.90 11.94 6.08
CA ALA A 31 27.54 12.12 5.58
C ALA A 31 26.77 13.28 6.24
N LEU A 32 27.13 13.67 7.45
CA LEU A 32 26.40 14.70 8.19
C LEU A 32 26.92 16.12 7.94
N GLY A 33 28.03 16.31 7.22
CA GLY A 33 28.58 17.66 6.97
C GLY A 33 28.49 18.53 8.24
N ASP A 34 29.27 19.54 8.41
CA ASP A 34 29.22 20.42 9.58
C ASP A 34 27.79 20.87 9.92
N ILE A 35 27.16 20.19 10.87
CA ILE A 35 25.88 20.64 11.42
C ILE A 35 26.14 21.95 12.16
N PRO A 36 25.59 23.08 11.69
CA PRO A 36 25.86 24.36 12.30
C PRO A 36 25.43 24.36 13.77
N THR A 37 26.27 24.83 14.63
CA THR A 37 25.98 24.93 16.05
C THR A 37 24.77 25.83 16.32
N ALA A 38 24.11 25.63 17.47
CA ALA A 38 22.93 26.44 17.83
C ALA A 38 23.24 27.96 17.82
N ASP A 39 24.49 28.35 18.14
CA ASP A 39 24.94 29.74 18.12
C ASP A 39 25.13 30.26 16.67
N GLU A 40 25.63 29.46 15.76
CA GLU A 40 25.76 29.82 14.34
C GLU A 40 24.40 29.98 13.68
N THR A 41 23.49 29.07 13.97
CA THR A 41 22.10 29.14 13.49
C THR A 41 21.39 30.40 14.03
N ARG A 42 21.61 30.76 15.31
CA ARG A 42 21.06 31.95 15.94
C ARG A 42 21.62 33.23 15.29
N LYS A 43 22.93 33.28 15.04
CA LYS A 43 23.58 34.42 14.34
C LYS A 43 23.12 34.58 12.90
N ALA A 44 22.97 33.47 12.20
CA ALA A 44 22.43 33.48 10.84
C ALA A 44 20.99 34.01 10.81
N TRP A 45 20.15 33.59 11.77
CA TRP A 45 18.78 34.05 11.89
C TRP A 45 18.67 35.55 12.24
N GLN A 46 19.51 36.03 13.16
CA GLN A 46 19.58 37.47 13.50
C GLN A 46 20.04 38.33 12.30
N THR A 47 20.95 37.83 11.49
CA THR A 47 21.42 38.50 10.29
C THR A 47 20.36 38.58 9.22
N PHE A 48 19.58 37.49 9.07
CA PHE A 48 18.45 37.41 8.17
C PHE A 48 17.34 38.42 8.54
N ILE A 49 16.95 38.47 9.82
CA ILE A 49 15.95 39.41 10.31
C ILE A 49 16.41 40.85 10.14
N ARG A 50 17.69 41.17 10.40
CA ARG A 50 18.26 42.51 10.22
C ARG A 50 18.26 42.95 8.76
N ARG A 51 18.51 42.05 7.83
CA ARG A 51 18.55 42.31 6.40
C ARG A 51 17.16 42.51 5.78
N HIS A 52 16.17 41.89 6.35
CA HIS A 52 14.76 41.99 5.91
C HIS A 52 13.90 42.95 6.74
N ARG A 53 14.54 43.83 7.55
CA ARG A 53 13.83 44.87 8.23
C ARG A 53 13.24 45.84 7.20
N ILE A 54 11.98 45.60 6.84
CA ILE A 54 11.20 46.46 5.94
C ILE A 54 11.22 47.86 6.54
N ARG A 55 11.85 48.77 5.81
CA ARG A 55 11.91 50.18 6.15
C ARG A 55 10.49 50.73 6.06
N HIS A 56 9.79 50.82 7.17
CA HIS A 56 8.53 51.56 7.23
C HIS A 56 8.79 53.02 6.84
N GLN A 57 8.60 53.32 5.56
CA GLN A 57 8.44 54.71 5.12
C GLN A 57 7.10 55.17 5.67
N SER A 58 7.16 56.20 6.49
CA SER A 58 5.99 56.90 6.98
C SER A 58 5.19 57.49 5.77
N ILE A 59 4.14 56.75 5.39
CA ILE A 59 3.18 57.29 4.42
C ILE A 59 2.44 58.41 5.12
N ARG A 60 2.70 59.63 4.66
CA ARG A 60 2.01 60.85 5.08
C ARG A 60 0.49 60.62 5.00
N ARG A 61 -0.20 60.99 6.05
CA ARG A 61 -1.66 60.97 6.16
C ARG A 61 -2.30 61.75 5.01
N ILE A 62 -2.63 61.04 3.93
CA ILE A 62 -3.57 61.53 2.92
C ILE A 62 -4.94 61.08 3.42
N THR A 63 -5.73 62.02 3.85
CA THR A 63 -7.13 61.86 4.22
C THR A 63 -7.93 61.39 3.01
N ILE A 64 -8.28 60.13 2.97
CA ILE A 64 -9.13 59.55 1.92
C ILE A 64 -10.34 58.88 2.57
N PRO A 65 -11.33 59.59 3.10
CA PRO A 65 -12.60 58.98 3.52
C PRO A 65 -13.49 58.57 2.31
N GLY A 66 -13.25 59.18 1.14
CA GLY A 66 -14.09 58.92 -0.05
C GLY A 66 -13.73 57.65 -0.83
N ILE A 67 -12.44 57.32 -0.90
CA ILE A 67 -12.00 56.15 -1.68
C ILE A 67 -12.27 54.85 -0.92
N ALA A 68 -12.17 54.87 0.42
CA ALA A 68 -12.49 53.69 1.22
C ALA A 68 -13.96 53.30 1.12
N ALA A 69 -14.89 54.29 1.08
CA ALA A 69 -16.31 54.01 0.92
C ALA A 69 -16.65 53.47 -0.48
N ALA A 70 -16.00 53.95 -1.53
CA ALA A 70 -16.17 53.43 -2.90
C ALA A 70 -15.65 52.00 -3.07
N VAL A 71 -14.51 51.69 -2.44
CA VAL A 71 -13.94 50.32 -2.47
C VAL A 71 -14.81 49.35 -1.67
N ILE A 72 -15.32 49.74 -0.51
CA ILE A 72 -16.24 48.94 0.29
C ILE A 72 -17.56 48.72 -0.47
N ALA A 73 -18.11 49.74 -1.12
CA ALA A 73 -19.30 49.57 -1.93
C ALA A 73 -19.08 48.66 -3.14
N LEU A 74 -17.92 48.76 -3.79
CA LEU A 74 -17.52 47.86 -4.89
C LEU A 74 -17.34 46.41 -4.42
N VAL A 75 -16.72 46.20 -3.27
CA VAL A 75 -16.58 44.89 -2.66
C VAL A 75 -17.93 44.28 -2.30
N LEU A 76 -18.86 45.09 -1.72
CA LEU A 76 -20.18 44.59 -1.37
C LEU A 76 -21.05 44.27 -2.60
N VAL A 77 -20.92 45.01 -3.70
CA VAL A 77 -21.62 44.73 -4.95
C VAL A 77 -21.01 43.49 -5.67
N PHE A 78 -19.71 43.28 -5.55
CA PHE A 78 -19.04 42.13 -6.16
C PHE A 78 -18.96 40.90 -5.24
N GLN A 79 -19.34 41.00 -3.96
CA GLN A 79 -19.36 39.84 -3.05
C GLN A 79 -20.16 38.62 -3.59
N PRO A 80 -21.36 38.81 -4.19
CA PRO A 80 -22.05 37.64 -4.76
C PRO A 80 -21.35 37.03 -5.97
N PHE A 81 -20.46 37.77 -6.65
CA PHE A 81 -19.69 37.30 -7.80
C PHE A 81 -18.33 36.68 -7.40
N LEU A 82 -17.86 36.99 -6.19
CA LEU A 82 -16.61 36.52 -5.64
C LEU A 82 -16.79 35.37 -4.62
N GLN A 83 -18.04 35.01 -4.31
CA GLN A 83 -18.30 33.74 -3.66
C GLN A 83 -18.10 32.69 -4.75
N PRO A 84 -17.00 31.84 -4.68
CA PRO A 84 -17.06 30.61 -5.44
C PRO A 84 -18.36 29.97 -4.95
N GLU A 85 -19.29 29.67 -5.90
CA GLU A 85 -20.35 28.73 -5.57
C GLU A 85 -19.71 27.64 -4.76
N PRO A 86 -20.26 27.26 -3.59
CA PRO A 86 -19.83 26.04 -2.96
C PRO A 86 -20.05 25.00 -4.07
N GLN A 87 -18.98 24.69 -4.79
CA GLN A 87 -18.95 23.40 -5.47
C GLN A 87 -19.28 22.48 -4.31
N GLU A 88 -20.53 22.01 -4.30
CA GLU A 88 -20.79 20.70 -3.69
C GLU A 88 -19.70 19.84 -4.31
N VAL A 89 -18.58 19.75 -3.59
CA VAL A 89 -17.72 18.61 -3.71
C VAL A 89 -18.74 17.52 -3.51
N GLU A 90 -19.20 16.92 -4.62
CA GLU A 90 -19.73 15.59 -4.55
C GLU A 90 -18.59 14.87 -3.81
N VAL A 91 -18.70 14.92 -2.49
CA VAL A 91 -18.02 13.99 -1.63
C VAL A 91 -18.41 12.70 -2.29
N PHE A 92 -17.49 12.15 -3.07
CA PHE A 92 -17.59 10.79 -3.52
C PHE A 92 -18.08 10.05 -2.30
N THR A 93 -19.40 9.97 -2.22
CA THR A 93 -20.10 9.35 -1.12
C THR A 93 -19.59 7.96 -1.15
N SER A 94 -18.50 7.83 -0.34
CA SER A 94 -18.17 6.59 0.32
C SER A 94 -18.35 5.40 -0.61
N LEU A 95 -17.28 4.87 -1.07
CA LEU A 95 -17.14 3.43 -0.86
C LEU A 95 -17.70 3.21 0.54
N GLU A 96 -18.96 2.77 0.65
CA GLU A 96 -19.58 2.42 1.92
C GLU A 96 -18.68 1.36 2.54
N VAL A 97 -17.79 1.82 3.39
CA VAL A 97 -17.00 0.91 4.21
C VAL A 97 -18.01 0.35 5.18
N PRO A 98 -18.38 -0.91 5.09
CA PRO A 98 -19.38 -1.48 5.97
C PRO A 98 -18.91 -1.30 7.41
N GLU A 99 -19.76 -0.77 8.28
CA GLU A 99 -19.47 -0.65 9.72
C GLU A 99 -19.54 -2.01 10.41
N GLU A 100 -20.23 -2.99 9.80
CA GLU A 100 -20.41 -4.34 10.32
C GLU A 100 -20.12 -5.38 9.22
N ILE A 101 -19.88 -6.63 9.63
CA ILE A 101 -19.75 -7.75 8.70
C ILE A 101 -21.09 -7.91 7.99
N THR A 102 -21.08 -7.79 6.68
CA THR A 102 -22.29 -7.97 5.87
C THR A 102 -22.24 -9.28 5.10
N PHE A 103 -23.33 -10.02 5.20
CA PHE A 103 -23.60 -11.20 4.36
C PHE A 103 -24.79 -10.87 3.48
N ARG A 104 -24.56 -10.75 2.17
CA ARG A 104 -25.62 -10.47 1.21
C ARG A 104 -25.78 -11.65 0.25
N GLU A 105 -26.98 -12.16 0.14
CA GLU A 105 -27.33 -13.19 -0.84
C GLU A 105 -27.97 -12.53 -2.06
N GLU A 106 -27.38 -12.70 -3.26
CA GLU A 106 -27.87 -12.20 -4.53
C GLU A 106 -28.09 -13.38 -5.47
N GLY A 107 -29.29 -13.95 -5.41
CA GLY A 107 -29.65 -15.16 -6.16
C GLY A 107 -28.80 -16.36 -5.72
N LYS A 108 -27.92 -16.85 -6.62
CA LYS A 108 -27.01 -17.97 -6.33
C LYS A 108 -25.64 -17.51 -5.77
N ARG A 109 -25.41 -16.21 -5.60
CA ARG A 109 -24.15 -15.64 -5.12
C ARG A 109 -24.27 -15.20 -3.67
N ILE A 110 -23.19 -15.38 -2.94
CA ILE A 110 -23.01 -14.86 -1.58
C ILE A 110 -21.88 -13.84 -1.65
N ILE A 111 -22.11 -12.70 -1.05
CA ILE A 111 -21.13 -11.62 -0.91
C ILE A 111 -20.92 -11.40 0.58
N VAL A 112 -19.68 -11.52 1.02
CA VAL A 112 -19.26 -11.24 2.39
C VAL A 112 -18.33 -10.05 2.36
N SER A 113 -18.59 -9.05 3.19
CA SER A 113 -17.71 -7.88 3.33
C SER A 113 -17.39 -7.63 4.80
N THR A 114 -16.12 -7.32 5.08
CA THR A 114 -15.62 -7.04 6.42
C THR A 114 -15.30 -5.56 6.58
N PRO A 115 -15.70 -4.94 7.70
CA PRO A 115 -15.33 -3.58 8.03
C PRO A 115 -13.84 -3.46 8.43
N PRO A 116 -13.34 -2.23 8.67
CA PRO A 116 -12.00 -2.02 9.22
C PRO A 116 -11.80 -2.79 10.53
N ALA A 117 -10.56 -3.23 10.77
CA ALA A 117 -10.14 -3.93 11.99
C ALA A 117 -10.92 -5.21 12.34
N THR A 118 -11.68 -5.77 11.41
CA THR A 118 -12.49 -6.97 11.63
C THR A 118 -12.05 -8.11 10.73
N ILE A 119 -12.01 -9.32 11.28
CA ILE A 119 -11.67 -10.55 10.56
C ILE A 119 -12.86 -11.51 10.72
N THR A 120 -13.23 -12.21 9.64
CA THR A 120 -14.29 -13.21 9.70
C THR A 120 -13.90 -14.51 9.02
N SER A 121 -14.42 -15.61 9.52
CA SER A 121 -14.23 -16.93 8.91
C SER A 121 -15.47 -17.33 8.12
N VAL A 122 -15.26 -17.72 6.88
CA VAL A 122 -16.30 -18.17 5.95
C VAL A 122 -16.02 -19.63 5.59
N GLN A 123 -17.01 -20.52 5.77
CA GLN A 123 -16.93 -21.89 5.30
C GLN A 123 -17.71 -22.00 3.98
N LEU A 124 -17.06 -22.53 2.96
CA LEU A 124 -17.63 -22.72 1.63
C LEU A 124 -18.29 -24.10 1.50
N SER A 125 -19.14 -24.28 0.50
CA SER A 125 -19.91 -25.53 0.27
C SER A 125 -19.06 -26.76 -0.02
N ASP A 126 -17.82 -26.57 -0.49
CA ASP A 126 -16.84 -27.65 -0.74
C ASP A 126 -16.02 -28.05 0.49
N GLY A 127 -16.30 -27.43 1.65
CA GLY A 127 -15.57 -27.62 2.91
C GLY A 127 -14.32 -26.75 3.06
N SER A 128 -13.97 -25.95 2.04
CA SER A 128 -12.88 -24.97 2.14
C SER A 128 -13.21 -23.88 3.16
N LYS A 129 -12.17 -23.37 3.83
CA LYS A 129 -12.29 -22.27 4.78
C LYS A 129 -11.57 -21.04 4.28
N VAL A 130 -12.17 -19.88 4.47
CA VAL A 130 -11.62 -18.59 4.10
C VAL A 130 -11.62 -17.69 5.33
N LEU A 131 -10.45 -17.24 5.75
CA LEU A 131 -10.32 -16.22 6.78
C LEU A 131 -10.18 -14.88 6.07
N LEU A 132 -11.26 -14.10 6.07
CA LEU A 132 -11.35 -12.82 5.39
C LEU A 132 -10.88 -11.71 6.30
N SER A 133 -9.83 -10.97 5.91
CA SER A 133 -9.23 -9.89 6.67
C SER A 133 -10.05 -8.60 6.60
N ALA A 134 -9.64 -7.58 7.34
CA ALA A 134 -10.29 -6.27 7.37
C ALA A 134 -10.37 -5.60 5.98
N ASN A 135 -11.39 -4.78 5.76
CA ASN A 135 -11.60 -4.05 4.50
C ASN A 135 -11.58 -4.97 3.26
N SER A 136 -12.15 -6.15 3.39
CA SER A 136 -12.09 -7.17 2.34
C SER A 136 -13.49 -7.61 1.93
N ARG A 137 -13.61 -8.04 0.68
CA ARG A 137 -14.86 -8.51 0.08
C ARG A 137 -14.60 -9.83 -0.65
N LEU A 138 -15.39 -10.84 -0.28
CA LEU A 138 -15.39 -12.14 -0.91
C LEU A 138 -16.75 -12.38 -1.59
N GLU A 139 -16.73 -12.77 -2.86
CA GLU A 139 -17.91 -13.14 -3.63
C GLU A 139 -17.74 -14.56 -4.14
N TYR A 140 -18.74 -15.42 -3.93
CA TYR A 140 -18.70 -16.82 -4.33
C TYR A 140 -20.11 -17.36 -4.61
N LEU A 141 -20.19 -18.49 -5.33
CA LEU A 141 -21.45 -19.19 -5.52
C LEU A 141 -21.81 -20.00 -4.28
N LYS A 142 -23.08 -19.97 -3.86
CA LYS A 142 -23.61 -20.77 -2.75
C LYS A 142 -23.29 -22.26 -2.92
N GLU A 143 -23.39 -22.73 -4.16
CA GLU A 143 -22.98 -24.06 -4.58
C GLU A 143 -22.01 -23.93 -5.78
N PHE A 144 -20.88 -24.57 -5.70
CA PHE A 144 -19.93 -24.59 -6.82
C PHE A 144 -20.41 -25.48 -7.94
N THR A 145 -19.93 -25.21 -9.15
CA THR A 145 -20.20 -26.05 -10.33
C THR A 145 -19.45 -27.39 -10.26
N ASP A 146 -19.85 -28.32 -11.08
CA ASP A 146 -19.20 -29.64 -11.18
C ASP A 146 -17.78 -29.58 -11.77
N THR A 147 -17.40 -28.47 -12.40
CA THR A 147 -16.12 -28.34 -13.10
C THR A 147 -15.11 -27.47 -12.38
N ILE A 148 -15.55 -26.41 -11.72
CA ILE A 148 -14.65 -25.43 -11.06
C ILE A 148 -15.28 -24.87 -9.79
N ARG A 149 -14.43 -24.48 -8.83
CA ARG A 149 -14.76 -23.77 -7.61
C ARG A 149 -14.15 -22.37 -7.69
N SER A 150 -14.94 -21.37 -8.01
CA SER A 150 -14.44 -20.01 -8.23
C SER A 150 -14.96 -19.03 -7.20
N VAL A 151 -14.06 -18.20 -6.70
CA VAL A 151 -14.36 -17.07 -5.80
C VAL A 151 -13.70 -15.80 -6.32
N LYS A 152 -14.29 -14.64 -5.99
CA LYS A 152 -13.72 -13.34 -6.31
C LYS A 152 -13.35 -12.64 -5.01
N LEU A 153 -12.11 -12.12 -4.93
CA LEU A 153 -11.56 -11.44 -3.77
C LEU A 153 -11.16 -10.01 -4.14
N SER A 154 -11.53 -9.08 -3.26
CA SER A 154 -10.95 -7.74 -3.17
C SER A 154 -10.54 -7.51 -1.73
N GLY A 155 -9.27 -7.18 -1.47
CA GLY A 155 -8.71 -7.12 -0.13
C GLY A 155 -7.80 -8.30 0.17
N GLU A 156 -7.84 -8.86 1.38
CA GLU A 156 -6.92 -9.90 1.84
C GLU A 156 -7.67 -11.06 2.47
N ALA A 157 -7.27 -12.28 2.13
CA ALA A 157 -7.82 -13.49 2.72
C ALA A 157 -6.79 -14.63 2.76
N ARG A 158 -6.88 -15.45 3.80
CA ARG A 158 -6.25 -16.76 3.88
C ARG A 158 -7.24 -17.81 3.42
N PHE A 159 -6.77 -18.71 2.58
CA PHE A 159 -7.52 -19.83 2.03
C PHE A 159 -6.94 -21.15 2.53
N GLU A 160 -7.79 -21.99 3.13
CA GLU A 160 -7.53 -23.39 3.41
C GLU A 160 -8.46 -24.21 2.51
N VAL A 161 -7.94 -24.54 1.32
CA VAL A 161 -8.76 -25.17 0.27
C VAL A 161 -8.81 -26.67 0.45
N ALA A 162 -10.02 -27.23 0.46
CA ALA A 162 -10.25 -28.67 0.47
C ALA A 162 -9.65 -29.33 -0.78
N LYS A 163 -8.98 -30.50 -0.58
CA LYS A 163 -8.33 -31.24 -1.67
C LYS A 163 -9.36 -31.80 -2.63
N ASP A 164 -9.33 -31.36 -3.86
CA ASP A 164 -10.12 -31.90 -4.97
C ASP A 164 -9.37 -31.69 -6.28
N ALA A 165 -8.76 -32.75 -6.80
CA ALA A 165 -7.98 -32.71 -8.03
C ALA A 165 -8.85 -32.62 -9.30
N SER A 166 -10.13 -33.02 -9.21
CA SER A 166 -11.06 -33.00 -10.33
C SER A 166 -11.65 -31.62 -10.58
N ARG A 167 -11.80 -30.81 -9.52
CA ARG A 167 -12.37 -29.45 -9.60
C ARG A 167 -11.41 -28.43 -9.02
N PRO A 168 -10.62 -27.74 -9.86
CA PRO A 168 -9.70 -26.73 -9.40
C PRO A 168 -10.44 -25.59 -8.66
N PHE A 169 -9.80 -25.07 -7.62
CA PHE A 169 -10.25 -23.88 -6.90
C PHE A 169 -9.53 -22.66 -7.47
N ILE A 170 -10.30 -21.61 -7.78
CA ILE A 170 -9.80 -20.43 -8.47
C ILE A 170 -10.15 -19.18 -7.66
N VAL A 171 -9.14 -18.45 -7.21
CA VAL A 171 -9.32 -17.11 -6.62
C VAL A 171 -9.07 -16.08 -7.71
N CYS A 172 -10.09 -15.32 -8.06
CA CYS A 172 -10.01 -14.22 -9.00
C CYS A 172 -9.89 -12.90 -8.25
N THR A 173 -8.91 -12.10 -8.59
CA THR A 173 -8.78 -10.70 -8.19
C THR A 173 -8.83 -9.81 -9.42
N GLU A 174 -8.72 -8.51 -9.27
CA GLU A 174 -8.68 -7.59 -10.42
C GLU A 174 -7.48 -7.86 -11.36
N GLN A 175 -6.35 -8.24 -10.79
CA GLN A 175 -5.07 -8.35 -11.51
C GLN A 175 -4.54 -9.79 -11.60
N LEU A 176 -4.88 -10.66 -10.66
CA LEU A 176 -4.38 -12.03 -10.57
C LEU A 176 -5.51 -13.07 -10.59
N GLN A 177 -5.20 -14.21 -11.12
CA GLN A 177 -5.95 -15.44 -10.99
C GLN A 177 -5.04 -16.50 -10.36
N THR A 178 -5.46 -17.03 -9.22
CA THR A 178 -4.72 -18.03 -8.45
C THR A 178 -5.46 -19.35 -8.51
N ARG A 179 -4.84 -20.40 -9.06
CA ARG A 179 -5.43 -21.73 -9.26
C ARG A 179 -4.74 -22.76 -8.37
N VAL A 180 -5.54 -23.53 -7.63
CA VAL A 180 -5.07 -24.55 -6.70
C VAL A 180 -5.94 -25.81 -6.74
N LEU A 181 -5.45 -26.94 -6.18
CA LEU A 181 -6.20 -28.19 -6.08
C LEU A 181 -6.43 -28.66 -4.63
N GLY A 182 -5.83 -27.96 -3.66
CA GLY A 182 -5.91 -28.31 -2.22
C GLY A 182 -4.68 -27.75 -1.51
N THR A 183 -4.76 -26.54 -1.03
CA THR A 183 -3.60 -25.69 -0.76
C THR A 183 -3.94 -24.74 0.38
N VAL A 184 -2.94 -24.39 1.20
CA VAL A 184 -3.04 -23.31 2.19
C VAL A 184 -2.19 -22.14 1.72
N PHE A 185 -2.83 -20.99 1.49
CA PHE A 185 -2.17 -19.80 0.95
C PHE A 185 -2.92 -18.52 1.33
N ASP A 186 -2.21 -17.40 1.28
CA ASP A 186 -2.76 -16.06 1.45
C ASP A 186 -2.78 -15.33 0.10
N VAL A 187 -3.81 -14.54 -0.11
CA VAL A 187 -3.91 -13.57 -1.22
C VAL A 187 -4.19 -12.21 -0.64
N LYS A 188 -3.35 -11.24 -1.01
CA LYS A 188 -3.52 -9.84 -0.68
C LYS A 188 -3.69 -9.05 -1.97
N ALA A 189 -4.87 -8.49 -2.20
CA ALA A 189 -5.25 -7.81 -3.43
C ALA A 189 -6.14 -6.60 -3.15
N TYR A 190 -5.64 -5.69 -2.32
CA TYR A 190 -6.31 -4.42 -2.09
C TYR A 190 -6.25 -3.54 -3.34
N PRO A 191 -7.32 -2.79 -3.66
CA PRO A 191 -7.31 -1.81 -4.74
C PRO A 191 -6.14 -0.84 -4.61
N ARG A 192 -5.50 -0.48 -5.72
CA ARG A 192 -4.35 0.43 -5.83
C ARG A 192 -3.01 -0.10 -5.27
N TYR A 193 -2.97 -1.31 -4.75
CA TYR A 193 -1.73 -1.96 -4.32
C TYR A 193 -1.39 -3.11 -5.27
N SER A 194 -0.10 -3.41 -5.39
CA SER A 194 0.33 -4.62 -6.08
C SER A 194 -0.14 -5.84 -5.31
N PRO A 195 -0.83 -6.78 -5.95
CA PRO A 195 -1.26 -7.97 -5.25
C PRO A 195 -0.10 -8.92 -4.96
N ASP A 196 -0.22 -9.59 -3.81
CA ASP A 196 0.73 -10.58 -3.32
C ASP A 196 0.02 -11.92 -3.11
N VAL A 197 0.76 -13.03 -3.33
CA VAL A 197 0.35 -14.38 -2.99
C VAL A 197 1.46 -15.03 -2.17
N ILE A 198 1.12 -15.62 -1.01
CA ILE A 198 2.04 -16.34 -0.13
C ILE A 198 1.58 -17.79 -0.03
N LEU A 199 2.44 -18.73 -0.32
CA LEU A 199 2.13 -20.16 -0.27
C LEU A 199 2.71 -20.83 0.98
N TYR A 200 1.85 -21.45 1.77
CA TYR A 200 2.25 -22.22 2.97
C TYR A 200 2.32 -23.72 2.70
N GLN A 201 1.32 -24.28 2.00
CA GLN A 201 1.25 -25.71 1.76
C GLN A 201 0.61 -26.03 0.42
N GLY A 202 1.14 -27.02 -0.31
CA GLY A 202 0.62 -27.49 -1.59
C GLY A 202 1.32 -26.85 -2.79
N ARG A 203 0.57 -26.59 -3.86
CA ARG A 203 1.04 -25.91 -5.09
C ARG A 203 0.02 -24.90 -5.55
N VAL A 204 0.50 -23.80 -6.05
CA VAL A 204 -0.30 -22.69 -6.56
C VAL A 204 0.22 -22.33 -7.95
N ASN A 205 -0.70 -22.15 -8.89
CA ASN A 205 -0.39 -21.51 -10.15
C ASN A 205 -1.01 -20.11 -10.16
N VAL A 206 -0.17 -19.08 -10.20
CA VAL A 206 -0.57 -17.67 -10.26
C VAL A 206 -0.44 -17.19 -11.69
N SER A 207 -1.49 -16.60 -12.23
CA SER A 207 -1.50 -16.00 -13.57
C SER A 207 -1.99 -14.56 -13.51
N HIS A 208 -1.47 -13.73 -14.42
CA HIS A 208 -1.92 -12.35 -14.56
C HIS A 208 -3.18 -12.30 -15.40
N THR A 209 -4.23 -11.57 -14.96
CA THR A 209 -5.52 -11.53 -15.64
C THR A 209 -5.46 -10.96 -17.07
N LYS A 210 -4.54 -10.00 -17.32
CA LYS A 210 -4.43 -9.29 -18.61
C LYS A 210 -3.20 -9.67 -19.43
N ARG A 211 -2.28 -10.47 -18.89
CA ARG A 211 -1.05 -10.88 -19.56
C ARG A 211 -0.99 -12.40 -19.60
N ASN A 212 -0.49 -12.98 -20.66
CA ASN A 212 -0.31 -14.43 -20.76
C ASN A 212 0.96 -14.88 -20.00
N GLN A 213 1.00 -14.55 -18.70
CA GLN A 213 2.10 -14.90 -17.80
C GLN A 213 1.56 -15.68 -16.62
N SER A 214 2.17 -16.81 -16.34
CA SER A 214 1.84 -17.64 -15.18
C SER A 214 3.11 -18.14 -14.51
N LYS A 215 3.04 -18.33 -13.19
CA LYS A 215 4.12 -18.91 -12.40
C LYS A 215 3.57 -19.93 -11.42
N GLU A 216 4.22 -21.08 -11.34
CA GLU A 216 3.97 -22.07 -10.31
C GLU A 216 4.79 -21.71 -9.06
N MET A 217 4.16 -21.86 -7.88
CA MET A 217 4.75 -21.58 -6.58
C MET A 217 4.89 -22.88 -5.77
N HIS A 218 5.94 -22.92 -4.94
CA HIS A 218 6.21 -23.95 -3.97
C HIS A 218 6.07 -23.42 -2.53
N PRO A 219 5.85 -24.29 -1.54
CA PRO A 219 5.71 -23.86 -0.15
C PRO A 219 6.87 -22.99 0.34
N GLY A 220 6.55 -21.88 1.02
CA GLY A 220 7.50 -20.88 1.49
C GLY A 220 7.78 -19.74 0.50
N GLU A 221 7.26 -19.82 -0.72
CA GLU A 221 7.42 -18.74 -1.70
C GLU A 221 6.34 -17.67 -1.55
N GLN A 222 6.74 -16.43 -1.88
CA GLN A 222 5.87 -15.27 -2.07
C GLN A 222 6.05 -14.70 -3.47
N ILE A 223 4.96 -14.35 -4.11
CA ILE A 223 4.96 -13.63 -5.40
C ILE A 223 4.22 -12.32 -5.23
N SER A 224 4.90 -11.22 -5.59
CA SER A 224 4.27 -9.92 -5.80
C SER A 224 4.13 -9.65 -7.30
N LEU A 225 3.02 -9.05 -7.72
CA LEU A 225 2.80 -8.73 -9.13
C LEU A 225 3.88 -7.79 -9.70
N SER A 226 4.48 -6.95 -8.87
CA SER A 226 5.61 -6.09 -9.25
C SER A 226 6.84 -6.90 -9.71
N LEU A 227 6.96 -8.17 -9.29
CA LEU A 227 8.07 -9.07 -9.63
C LEU A 227 7.78 -9.95 -10.87
N ILE A 228 6.55 -9.95 -11.39
CA ILE A 228 6.19 -10.71 -12.62
C ILE A 228 6.59 -9.91 -13.89
N HIS A 229 7.42 -8.91 -13.75
CA HIS A 229 7.96 -8.08 -14.84
C HIS A 229 9.29 -8.62 -15.41
N ILE A 230 9.57 -9.91 -15.29
CA ILE A 230 10.79 -10.49 -15.87
C ILE A 230 10.41 -11.31 -17.09
#